data_52be4b0b9908a2bba2c7eab022ce9a86
#
_entry.id   52be4b0b9908a2bba2c7eab022ce9a86
#
_cell.length_a   1.000
_cell.length_b   1.000
_cell.length_c   1.000
_cell.angle_alpha   90.00
_cell.angle_beta   90.00
_cell.angle_gamma   90.00
#
_symmetry.space_group_name_H-M   'P 1'
#
loop_
_entity.id
_entity.type
_entity.pdbx_description
1 polymer ?
#
loop_
_entity_poly.entity_id
_entity_poly.type
_entity_poly.pdbx_seq_one_letter_code
_entity_poly.pdbx_strand_id
1 'polypeptide(L)'
;NGGVDDFLRKTASPAYGMLNSGMQIYWLKHLKPKYWEKVATILHYPQYLSYLFTNKISADYTSIGAHTALWDFDQMDYHSWIKQQKIRLPAPEDGSKATMVNFNGQEIAFGLGLHDSSSSIVPLLRNSDKKFVLLSTGTWIICMNPFSKEILTKEQLNKYLEKLSKDYDALIAKHGHGARPSYVS
;
A
#
# COMPACT_ATOMS: atom_id res chain seq x y z
N ASN A 1 7.33 -5.95 20.27
CA ASN A 1 6.63 -5.62 19.03
C ASN A 1 5.34 -6.44 18.78
N GLY A 2 4.73 -7.08 19.78
CA GLY A 2 3.42 -7.74 19.66
C GLY A 2 3.37 -9.02 18.80
N GLY A 3 4.46 -9.41 18.17
CA GLY A 3 4.51 -10.58 17.28
C GLY A 3 4.06 -10.28 15.84
N VAL A 4 4.02 -11.32 15.01
CA VAL A 4 3.68 -11.20 13.58
C VAL A 4 2.24 -10.72 13.39
N ASP A 5 1.29 -11.29 14.12
CA ASP A 5 -0.13 -10.94 13.98
C ASP A 5 -0.42 -9.47 14.31
N ASP A 6 0.22 -8.94 15.37
CA ASP A 6 0.07 -7.54 15.74
C ASP A 6 0.69 -6.61 14.67
N PHE A 7 1.82 -7.02 14.10
CA PHE A 7 2.45 -6.30 12.99
C PHE A 7 1.56 -6.28 11.75
N LEU A 8 1.03 -7.43 11.33
CA LEU A 8 0.13 -7.55 10.18
C LEU A 8 -1.14 -6.71 10.37
N ARG A 9 -1.72 -6.76 11.58
CA ARG A 9 -2.89 -5.95 11.93
C ARG A 9 -2.60 -4.45 11.86
N LYS A 10 -1.55 -4.00 12.55
CA LYS A 10 -1.18 -2.58 12.58
C LYS A 10 -0.87 -2.01 11.21
N THR A 11 -0.23 -2.81 10.38
CA THR A 11 0.14 -2.36 9.03
C THR A 11 -0.94 -2.68 7.98
N ALA A 12 -2.02 -3.34 8.35
CA ALA A 12 -3.05 -3.87 7.44
C ALA A 12 -2.40 -4.55 6.21
N SER A 13 -1.28 -5.23 6.43
CA SER A 13 -0.47 -5.82 5.36
C SER A 13 -0.34 -7.32 5.59
N PRO A 14 -1.00 -8.14 4.79
CA PRO A 14 -0.77 -9.59 4.81
C PRO A 14 0.71 -9.93 4.53
N ALA A 15 1.16 -11.09 5.03
CA ALA A 15 2.55 -11.52 4.91
C ALA A 15 2.86 -12.02 3.49
N TYR A 16 2.88 -11.14 2.53
CA TYR A 16 3.17 -11.46 1.12
C TYR A 16 4.67 -11.49 0.79
N GLY A 17 5.53 -11.46 1.79
CA GLY A 17 6.98 -11.48 1.60
C GLY A 17 7.45 -10.29 0.76
N MET A 18 8.11 -10.57 -0.35
CA MET A 18 8.67 -9.53 -1.23
C MET A 18 7.62 -8.73 -2.01
N LEU A 19 6.35 -9.08 -1.98
CA LEU A 19 5.27 -8.24 -2.52
C LEU A 19 4.98 -7.03 -1.62
N ASN A 20 5.29 -7.12 -0.31
CA ASN A 20 5.26 -5.96 0.56
C ASN A 20 6.50 -5.08 0.30
N SER A 21 6.33 -3.86 -0.16
CA SER A 21 7.45 -2.97 -0.51
C SER A 21 8.39 -2.68 0.66
N GLY A 22 7.89 -2.67 1.88
CA GLY A 22 8.71 -2.58 3.10
C GLY A 22 9.70 -3.73 3.23
N MET A 23 9.31 -4.95 2.84
CA MET A 23 10.22 -6.10 2.85
C MET A 23 11.29 -6.00 1.78
N GLN A 24 10.98 -5.42 0.62
CA GLN A 24 11.97 -5.12 -0.42
C GLN A 24 13.01 -4.11 0.07
N ILE A 25 12.56 -3.06 0.76
CA ILE A 25 13.45 -2.05 1.37
C ILE A 25 14.35 -2.70 2.42
N TYR A 26 13.78 -3.53 3.29
CA TYR A 26 14.54 -4.27 4.31
C TYR A 26 15.58 -5.19 3.68
N TRP A 27 15.17 -5.96 2.66
CA TRP A 27 16.05 -6.84 1.91
C TRP A 27 17.19 -6.07 1.24
N LEU A 28 16.89 -4.96 0.55
CA LEU A 28 17.89 -4.14 -0.12
C LEU A 28 18.93 -3.62 0.88
N LYS A 29 18.46 -3.14 2.02
CA LYS A 29 19.33 -2.60 3.07
C LYS A 29 20.29 -3.64 3.64
N HIS A 30 19.80 -4.83 3.96
CA HIS A 30 20.57 -5.84 4.68
C HIS A 30 21.34 -6.81 3.79
N LEU A 31 20.81 -7.13 2.62
CA LEU A 31 21.42 -8.10 1.72
C LEU A 31 22.09 -7.49 0.49
N LYS A 32 21.90 -6.20 0.27
CA LYS A 32 22.52 -5.47 -0.84
C LYS A 32 23.17 -4.15 -0.39
N PRO A 33 24.06 -4.15 0.60
CA PRO A 33 24.59 -2.93 1.22
C PRO A 33 25.27 -2.00 0.21
N LYS A 34 26.01 -2.54 -0.75
CA LYS A 34 26.66 -1.76 -1.83
C LYS A 34 25.67 -0.95 -2.68
N TYR A 35 24.43 -1.44 -2.84
CA TYR A 35 23.37 -0.69 -3.52
C TYR A 35 22.70 0.28 -2.55
N TRP A 36 22.49 -0.17 -1.31
CA TRP A 36 21.86 0.66 -0.27
C TRP A 36 22.62 1.97 -0.01
N GLU A 37 23.95 1.93 0.01
CA GLU A 37 24.83 3.11 0.18
C GLU A 37 24.60 4.20 -0.88
N LYS A 38 24.05 3.82 -2.04
CA LYS A 38 23.75 4.72 -3.15
C LYS A 38 22.29 5.22 -3.15
N VAL A 39 21.46 4.73 -2.25
CA VAL A 39 20.05 5.12 -2.17
C VAL A 39 19.94 6.51 -1.55
N ALA A 40 19.56 7.49 -2.35
CA ALA A 40 19.30 8.85 -1.89
C ALA A 40 17.89 8.99 -1.31
N THR A 41 16.90 8.39 -1.95
CA THR A 41 15.49 8.40 -1.51
C THR A 41 14.76 7.16 -2.02
N ILE A 42 13.58 6.90 -1.45
CA ILE A 42 12.71 5.79 -1.81
C ILE A 42 11.33 6.37 -2.11
N LEU A 43 10.81 6.05 -3.29
CA LEU A 43 9.50 6.48 -3.74
C LEU A 43 8.68 5.28 -4.17
N HIS A 44 7.39 5.29 -3.91
CA HIS A 44 6.47 4.37 -4.57
C HIS A 44 6.33 4.74 -6.04
N TYR A 45 5.94 3.78 -6.85
CA TYR A 45 5.93 3.95 -8.30
C TYR A 45 5.10 5.16 -8.78
N PRO A 46 3.89 5.43 -8.26
CA PRO A 46 3.14 6.62 -8.65
C PRO A 46 3.88 7.93 -8.32
N GLN A 47 4.53 8.01 -7.15
CA GLN A 47 5.30 9.18 -6.74
C GLN A 47 6.59 9.33 -7.55
N TYR A 48 7.19 8.21 -7.95
CA TYR A 48 8.34 8.26 -8.86
C TYR A 48 7.95 8.83 -10.23
N LEU A 49 6.80 8.43 -10.78
CA LEU A 49 6.30 9.02 -12.03
C LEU A 49 6.03 10.52 -11.89
N SER A 50 5.41 10.95 -10.80
CA SER A 50 5.21 12.38 -10.52
C SER A 50 6.55 13.12 -10.41
N TYR A 51 7.53 12.52 -9.73
CA TYR A 51 8.88 13.09 -9.57
C TYR A 51 9.56 13.36 -10.91
N LEU A 52 9.40 12.51 -11.92
CA LEU A 52 10.01 12.70 -13.23
C LEU A 52 9.56 14.01 -13.92
N PHE A 53 8.37 14.50 -13.60
CA PHE A 53 7.83 15.75 -14.17
C PHE A 53 8.02 16.94 -13.23
N THR A 54 7.90 16.72 -11.92
CA THR A 54 7.84 17.79 -10.92
C THR A 54 9.17 18.04 -10.23
N ASN A 55 10.10 17.09 -10.28
CA ASN A 55 11.33 17.05 -9.48
C ASN A 55 11.07 17.16 -7.96
N LYS A 56 9.83 16.85 -7.53
CA LYS A 56 9.41 16.93 -6.13
C LYS A 56 9.36 15.54 -5.51
N ILE A 57 10.10 15.33 -4.42
CA ILE A 57 10.04 14.12 -3.60
C ILE A 57 8.79 14.21 -2.74
N SER A 58 7.91 13.23 -2.86
CA SER A 58 6.64 13.15 -2.13
C SER A 58 6.27 11.72 -1.78
N ALA A 59 5.35 11.56 -0.86
CA ALA A 59 4.69 10.31 -0.55
C ALA A 59 3.17 10.54 -0.41
N ASP A 60 2.40 9.49 -0.56
CA ASP A 60 0.94 9.54 -0.53
C ASP A 60 0.40 8.39 0.32
N TYR A 61 -0.67 8.68 1.07
CA TYR A 61 -1.28 7.71 2.00
C TYR A 61 -1.80 6.46 1.28
N THR A 62 -2.33 6.61 0.07
CA THR A 62 -2.90 5.48 -0.68
C THR A 62 -1.81 4.50 -1.11
N SER A 63 -0.63 4.99 -1.48
CA SER A 63 0.52 4.18 -1.85
C SER A 63 1.19 3.55 -0.63
N ILE A 64 1.38 4.31 0.46
CA ILE A 64 2.02 3.80 1.67
C ILE A 64 1.14 2.77 2.36
N GLY A 65 -0.18 2.97 2.39
CA GLY A 65 -1.15 2.07 3.04
C GLY A 65 -1.46 0.80 2.25
N ALA A 66 -1.05 0.69 0.99
CA ALA A 66 -1.40 -0.44 0.12
C ALA A 66 -0.48 -1.65 0.36
N HIS A 67 -0.71 -2.40 1.43
CA HIS A 67 0.01 -3.65 1.78
C HIS A 67 1.53 -3.53 1.82
N THR A 68 2.04 -2.38 2.20
CA THR A 68 3.47 -2.10 2.14
C THR A 68 4.24 -2.60 3.35
N ALA A 69 3.57 -2.88 4.47
CA ALA A 69 4.17 -3.12 5.77
C ALA A 69 4.97 -1.91 6.32
N LEU A 70 4.72 -0.70 5.79
CA LEU A 70 5.43 0.53 6.16
C LEU A 70 4.64 1.39 7.14
N TRP A 71 3.31 1.38 7.07
CA TRP A 71 2.42 2.28 7.81
C TRP A 71 1.81 1.60 9.03
N ASP A 72 1.74 2.30 10.14
CA ASP A 72 1.03 1.88 11.36
C ASP A 72 -0.30 2.64 11.44
N PHE A 73 -1.40 1.95 11.17
CA PHE A 73 -2.74 2.54 11.18
C PHE A 73 -3.24 2.91 12.57
N ASP A 74 -2.69 2.33 13.64
CA ASP A 74 -3.03 2.71 15.01
C ASP A 74 -2.39 4.06 15.38
N GLN A 75 -1.18 4.32 14.88
CA GLN A 75 -0.42 5.54 15.16
C GLN A 75 -0.59 6.61 14.07
N MET A 76 -1.15 6.25 12.90
CA MET A 76 -1.20 7.09 11.71
C MET A 76 0.16 7.69 11.37
N ASP A 77 1.21 6.85 11.43
CA ASP A 77 2.61 7.20 11.13
C ASP A 77 3.32 5.99 10.53
N TYR A 78 4.52 6.20 10.01
CA TYR A 78 5.38 5.09 9.63
C TYR A 78 5.63 4.15 10.81
N HIS A 79 5.50 2.86 10.58
CA HIS A 79 5.68 1.85 11.62
C HIS A 79 7.08 1.97 12.25
N SER A 80 7.17 1.73 13.56
CA SER A 80 8.38 1.95 14.38
C SER A 80 9.63 1.27 13.84
N TRP A 81 9.50 0.14 13.13
CA TRP A 81 10.65 -0.55 12.53
C TRP A 81 11.39 0.31 11.49
N ILE A 82 10.70 1.22 10.80
CA ILE A 82 11.30 2.16 9.83
C ILE A 82 12.31 3.06 10.56
N LYS A 83 11.89 3.63 11.70
CA LYS A 83 12.74 4.49 12.55
C LYS A 83 13.89 3.68 13.15
N GLN A 84 13.63 2.47 13.67
CA GLN A 84 14.65 1.57 14.23
C GLN A 84 15.71 1.21 13.18
N GLN A 85 15.30 1.00 11.94
CA GLN A 85 16.19 0.72 10.82
C GLN A 85 16.83 1.98 10.23
N LYS A 86 16.55 3.19 10.76
CA LYS A 86 17.06 4.46 10.23
C LYS A 86 16.79 4.63 8.72
N ILE A 87 15.64 4.17 8.27
CA ILE A 87 15.20 4.32 6.88
C ILE A 87 14.53 5.68 6.76
N ARG A 88 14.93 6.47 5.78
CA ARG A 88 14.35 7.79 5.50
C ARG A 88 13.33 7.64 4.38
N LEU A 89 12.07 7.94 4.70
CA LEU A 89 10.97 7.99 3.75
C LEU A 89 10.39 9.40 3.75
N PRO A 90 9.87 9.89 2.61
CA PRO A 90 9.17 11.17 2.56
C PRO A 90 7.95 11.17 3.47
N ALA A 91 7.65 12.30 4.09
CA ALA A 91 6.39 12.45 4.81
C ALA A 91 5.22 12.39 3.80
N PRO A 92 4.10 11.71 4.15
CA PRO A 92 2.94 11.67 3.27
C PRO A 92 2.27 13.05 3.18
N GLU A 93 1.82 13.38 2.00
CA GLU A 93 1.08 14.60 1.71
C GLU A 93 -0.37 14.27 1.32
N ASP A 94 -1.23 15.29 1.35
CA ASP A 94 -2.60 15.18 0.87
C ASP A 94 -2.62 14.92 -0.64
N GLY A 95 -3.27 13.83 -1.05
CA GLY A 95 -3.35 13.39 -2.45
C GLY A 95 -4.05 14.36 -3.40
N SER A 96 -4.74 15.40 -2.87
CA SER A 96 -5.33 16.47 -3.66
C SER A 96 -4.33 17.53 -4.13
N LYS A 97 -3.10 17.52 -3.57
CA LYS A 97 -2.05 18.47 -3.94
C LYS A 97 -1.53 18.23 -5.34
N ALA A 98 -1.23 19.31 -6.04
CA ALA A 98 -0.58 19.29 -7.34
C ALA A 98 0.57 20.29 -7.37
N THR A 99 1.53 20.04 -8.24
CA THR A 99 2.65 20.94 -8.55
C THR A 99 2.48 21.45 -9.97
N MET A 100 2.51 22.76 -10.15
CA MET A 100 2.47 23.37 -11.47
C MET A 100 3.84 23.22 -12.14
N VAL A 101 3.83 22.72 -13.36
CA VAL A 101 5.04 22.50 -14.16
C VAL A 101 4.80 23.09 -15.56
N ASN A 102 5.75 23.88 -16.03
CA ASN A 102 5.75 24.29 -17.44
C ASN A 102 6.26 23.13 -18.30
N PHE A 103 5.35 22.55 -19.06
CA PHE A 103 5.66 21.47 -19.97
C PHE A 103 5.38 21.93 -21.42
N ASN A 104 6.44 22.07 -22.20
CA ASN A 104 6.37 22.56 -23.59
C ASN A 104 5.62 23.91 -23.74
N GLY A 105 5.83 24.85 -22.82
CA GLY A 105 5.20 26.17 -22.84
C GLY A 105 3.79 26.21 -22.27
N GLN A 106 3.27 25.11 -21.77
CA GLN A 106 1.98 25.03 -21.07
C GLN A 106 2.15 24.76 -19.60
N GLU A 107 1.42 25.45 -18.75
CA GLU A 107 1.35 25.15 -17.34
C GLU A 107 0.39 23.99 -17.07
N ILE A 108 0.93 22.88 -16.56
CA ILE A 108 0.19 21.66 -16.26
C ILE A 108 0.30 21.36 -14.77
N ALA A 109 -0.83 21.05 -14.14
CA ALA A 109 -0.89 20.61 -12.76
C ALA A 109 -0.61 19.10 -12.68
N PHE A 110 0.53 18.73 -12.10
CA PHE A 110 0.89 17.34 -11.82
C PHE A 110 0.55 16.98 -10.38
N GLY A 111 -0.31 15.99 -10.19
CA GLY A 111 -0.63 15.42 -8.87
C GLY A 111 0.52 14.60 -8.30
N LEU A 112 0.42 14.26 -7.01
CA LEU A 112 1.43 13.44 -6.31
C LEU A 112 1.55 12.02 -6.87
N GLY A 113 0.54 11.55 -7.61
CA GLY A 113 0.36 10.15 -7.94
C GLY A 113 -0.35 9.40 -6.79
N LEU A 114 -1.29 8.55 -7.15
CA LEU A 114 -2.08 7.75 -6.22
C LEU A 114 -1.93 6.26 -6.56
N HIS A 115 -2.17 5.40 -5.58
CA HIS A 115 -2.31 3.98 -5.84
C HIS A 115 -3.49 3.74 -6.80
N ASP A 116 -3.32 2.91 -7.81
CA ASP A 116 -4.27 2.69 -8.90
C ASP A 116 -5.67 2.32 -8.42
N SER A 117 -5.78 1.30 -7.55
CA SER A 117 -7.06 0.87 -6.99
C SER A 117 -7.73 1.98 -6.17
N SER A 118 -6.96 2.74 -5.40
CA SER A 118 -7.48 3.88 -4.63
C SER A 118 -7.91 5.03 -5.53
N SER A 119 -7.21 5.28 -6.62
CA SER A 119 -7.59 6.33 -7.58
C SER A 119 -8.89 6.00 -8.32
N SER A 120 -9.19 4.72 -8.54
CA SER A 120 -10.42 4.29 -9.22
C SER A 120 -11.71 4.64 -8.46
N ILE A 121 -11.62 4.86 -7.15
CA ILE A 121 -12.80 5.22 -6.33
C ILE A 121 -13.13 6.72 -6.40
N VAL A 122 -12.18 7.57 -6.78
CA VAL A 122 -12.32 9.04 -6.77
C VAL A 122 -13.51 9.54 -7.61
N PRO A 123 -13.72 9.07 -8.86
CA PRO A 123 -14.88 9.47 -9.66
C PRO A 123 -16.20 9.11 -8.98
N LEU A 124 -16.27 7.96 -8.31
CA LEU A 124 -17.48 7.51 -7.62
C LEU A 124 -17.77 8.36 -6.39
N LEU A 125 -16.74 8.72 -5.63
CA LEU A 125 -16.87 9.62 -4.47
C LEU A 125 -17.35 11.01 -4.86
N ARG A 126 -17.00 11.50 -6.06
CA ARG A 126 -17.42 12.80 -6.55
C ARG A 126 -18.84 12.83 -7.13
N ASN A 127 -19.32 11.69 -7.63
CA ASN A 127 -20.58 11.61 -8.38
C ASN A 127 -21.68 10.87 -7.61
N SER A 128 -21.46 10.48 -6.36
CA SER A 128 -22.46 9.77 -5.55
C SER A 128 -22.67 10.41 -4.20
N ASP A 129 -23.91 10.80 -3.91
CA ASP A 129 -24.34 11.26 -2.59
C ASP A 129 -24.65 10.09 -1.63
N LYS A 130 -24.63 8.86 -2.14
CA LYS A 130 -24.93 7.64 -1.37
C LYS A 130 -23.67 6.91 -0.97
N LYS A 131 -23.68 6.32 0.22
CA LYS A 131 -22.63 5.36 0.61
C LYS A 131 -22.69 4.14 -0.30
N PHE A 132 -21.50 3.66 -0.69
CA PHE A 132 -21.34 2.47 -1.53
C PHE A 132 -20.14 1.65 -1.08
N VAL A 133 -20.08 0.43 -1.56
CA VAL A 133 -18.90 -0.43 -1.52
C VAL A 133 -18.47 -0.66 -2.96
N LEU A 134 -17.20 -0.43 -3.25
CA LEU A 134 -16.64 -0.70 -4.57
C LEU A 134 -16.03 -2.11 -4.58
N LEU A 135 -16.47 -2.93 -5.52
CA LEU A 135 -15.84 -4.19 -5.82
C LEU A 135 -15.08 -4.05 -7.14
N SER A 136 -13.77 -3.96 -7.06
CA SER A 136 -12.89 -3.93 -8.22
C SER A 136 -12.51 -5.37 -8.59
N THR A 137 -12.86 -5.78 -9.80
CA THR A 137 -12.58 -7.14 -10.31
C THR A 137 -11.56 -7.05 -11.46
N GLY A 138 -10.41 -7.64 -11.26
CA GLY A 138 -9.32 -7.65 -12.22
C GLY A 138 -8.39 -8.82 -11.93
N THR A 139 -7.10 -8.63 -12.07
CA THR A 139 -6.08 -9.60 -11.63
C THR A 139 -6.22 -9.91 -10.14
N TRP A 140 -6.61 -8.89 -9.38
CA TRP A 140 -6.98 -8.96 -7.97
C TRP A 140 -8.44 -8.57 -7.82
N ILE A 141 -9.12 -9.15 -6.84
CA ILE A 141 -10.47 -8.71 -6.43
C ILE A 141 -10.30 -7.90 -5.15
N ILE A 142 -10.61 -6.61 -5.23
CA ILE A 142 -10.48 -5.70 -4.09
C ILE A 142 -11.86 -5.16 -3.74
N CYS A 143 -12.23 -5.28 -2.47
CA CYS A 143 -13.44 -4.72 -1.90
C CYS A 143 -13.07 -3.48 -1.08
N MET A 144 -13.54 -2.30 -1.50
CA MET A 144 -13.23 -1.04 -0.84
C MET A 144 -14.47 -0.39 -0.24
N ASN A 145 -14.41 -0.08 1.06
CA ASN A 145 -15.40 0.73 1.75
C ASN A 145 -14.78 2.06 2.19
N PRO A 146 -14.89 3.13 1.37
CA PRO A 146 -14.27 4.42 1.68
C PRO A 146 -14.92 5.18 2.85
N PHE A 147 -16.01 4.67 3.37
CA PHE A 147 -16.76 5.29 4.47
C PHE A 147 -16.48 4.65 5.83
N SER A 148 -15.72 3.55 5.87
CA SER A 148 -15.27 2.96 7.13
C SER A 148 -14.18 3.83 7.73
N LYS A 149 -14.31 4.10 9.04
CA LYS A 149 -13.29 4.77 9.84
C LYS A 149 -12.73 3.83 10.91
N GLU A 150 -13.12 2.58 10.86
CA GLU A 150 -12.71 1.59 11.84
C GLU A 150 -11.33 1.05 11.52
N ILE A 151 -10.51 0.96 12.54
CA ILE A 151 -9.20 0.31 12.47
C ILE A 151 -9.42 -1.21 12.47
N LEU A 152 -8.63 -1.95 11.69
CA LEU A 152 -8.67 -3.39 11.66
C LEU A 152 -8.44 -3.97 13.06
N THR A 153 -9.42 -4.74 13.56
CA THR A 153 -9.31 -5.41 14.86
C THR A 153 -8.59 -6.76 14.72
N LYS A 154 -8.06 -7.25 15.85
CA LYS A 154 -7.43 -8.58 15.88
C LYS A 154 -8.43 -9.69 15.53
N GLU A 155 -9.68 -9.53 15.93
CA GLU A 155 -10.74 -10.49 15.62
C GLU A 155 -11.06 -10.53 14.12
N GLN A 156 -11.14 -9.36 13.49
CA GLN A 156 -11.34 -9.27 12.03
C GLN A 156 -10.18 -9.90 11.26
N LEU A 157 -8.94 -9.65 11.70
CA LEU A 157 -7.77 -10.29 11.10
C LEU A 157 -7.81 -11.81 11.24
N ASN A 158 -8.15 -12.33 12.44
CA ASN A 158 -8.23 -13.76 12.68
C ASN A 158 -9.30 -14.43 11.81
N LYS A 159 -10.51 -13.84 11.72
CA LYS A 159 -11.57 -14.33 10.83
C LYS A 159 -11.14 -14.34 9.36
N TYR A 160 -10.41 -13.34 8.94
CA TYR A 160 -9.86 -13.28 7.59
C TYR A 160 -8.84 -14.40 7.34
N LEU A 161 -7.90 -14.62 8.27
CA LEU A 161 -6.89 -15.67 8.17
C LEU A 161 -7.50 -17.08 8.22
N GLU A 162 -8.50 -17.30 9.05
CA GLU A 162 -9.25 -18.58 9.09
C GLU A 162 -9.98 -18.86 7.78
N LYS A 163 -10.60 -17.84 7.21
CA LYS A 163 -11.27 -17.98 5.90
C LYS A 163 -10.27 -18.29 4.80
N LEU A 164 -9.15 -17.58 4.78
CA LEU A 164 -8.06 -17.84 3.82
C LEU A 164 -7.56 -19.28 3.90
N SER A 165 -7.33 -19.79 5.12
CA SER A 165 -6.90 -21.18 5.32
C SER A 165 -7.90 -22.17 4.75
N LYS A 166 -9.19 -22.00 5.07
CA LYS A 166 -10.27 -22.87 4.56
C LYS A 166 -10.39 -22.83 3.03
N ASP A 167 -10.31 -21.61 2.45
CA ASP A 167 -10.38 -21.44 1.01
C ASP A 167 -9.17 -22.07 0.30
N TYR A 168 -7.98 -21.97 0.92
CA TYR A 168 -6.76 -22.61 0.44
C TYR A 168 -6.86 -24.13 0.48
N ASP A 169 -7.31 -24.69 1.59
CA ASP A 169 -7.47 -26.14 1.76
C ASP A 169 -8.50 -26.70 0.76
N ALA A 170 -9.61 -25.97 0.55
CA ALA A 170 -10.62 -26.32 -0.44
C ALA A 170 -10.06 -26.29 -1.87
N LEU A 171 -9.22 -25.31 -2.19
CA LEU A 171 -8.58 -25.17 -3.48
C LEU A 171 -7.56 -26.30 -3.75
N ILE A 172 -6.74 -26.63 -2.74
CA ILE A 172 -5.82 -27.77 -2.81
C ILE A 172 -6.57 -29.09 -2.98
N ALA A 173 -7.66 -29.29 -2.24
CA ALA A 173 -8.49 -30.50 -2.36
C ALA A 173 -9.11 -30.62 -3.76
N LYS A 174 -9.45 -29.51 -4.40
CA LYS A 174 -10.08 -29.48 -5.74
C LYS A 174 -9.08 -29.61 -6.90
N HIS A 175 -7.90 -29.00 -6.78
CA HIS A 175 -6.97 -28.82 -7.90
C HIS A 175 -5.57 -29.40 -7.67
N GLY A 176 -5.29 -29.98 -6.50
CA GLY A 176 -3.98 -30.54 -6.14
C GLY A 176 -2.95 -29.50 -5.72
N HIS A 177 -1.79 -29.99 -5.27
CA HIS A 177 -0.67 -29.14 -4.87
C HIS A 177 -0.10 -28.36 -6.07
N GLY A 178 -0.20 -27.05 -6.06
CA GLY A 178 0.25 -26.16 -7.13
C GLY A 178 -0.74 -25.05 -7.48
N ALA A 179 -2.00 -25.21 -7.09
CA ALA A 179 -2.96 -24.09 -7.14
C ALA A 179 -2.56 -23.07 -6.07
N ARG A 180 -2.00 -21.94 -6.48
CA ARG A 180 -1.80 -20.80 -5.58
C ARG A 180 -3.05 -19.93 -5.66
N PRO A 181 -3.79 -19.76 -4.56
CA PRO A 181 -4.82 -18.74 -4.54
C PRO A 181 -4.16 -17.38 -4.70
N SER A 182 -4.64 -16.59 -5.64
CA SER A 182 -4.34 -15.15 -5.68
C SER A 182 -5.16 -14.49 -4.59
N TYR A 183 -4.61 -14.33 -3.41
CA TYR A 183 -5.31 -13.68 -2.30
C TYR A 183 -5.19 -12.18 -2.39
N VAL A 184 -6.30 -11.59 -2.20
CA VAL A 184 -6.58 -10.19 -2.28
C VAL A 184 -6.88 -9.66 -0.90
N SER A 185 -6.33 -8.53 -0.64
CA SER A 185 -6.61 -7.65 0.47
C SER A 185 -7.93 -6.93 0.33
#